data_261417ee81a13a8c8bb5a57d91bf6e32
#
_entry.id   261417ee81a13a8c8bb5a57d91bf6e32
#
_cell.length_a   1.000
_cell.length_b   1.000
_cell.length_c   1.000
_cell.angle_alpha   90.00
_cell.angle_beta   90.00
_cell.angle_gamma   90.00
#
_symmetry.space_group_name_H-M   'P 1'
#
loop_
_entity.id
_entity.type
_entity.pdbx_description
1 polymer ?
#
loop_
_entity_poly.entity_id
_entity_poly.type
_entity_poly.pdbx_seq_one_letter_code
_entity_poly.pdbx_strand_id
1 'polypeptide(L)'
;MEAWTSETGIPTIGRIEAPGTIEGGDTFWLRPELLCIGRSLRTNDAGARQLADLVGGEVRIFDLPYWRGPAELVHLLSVISPVTDDLAVVYPPLLPAGLWELLSELHIRTIVVPDDEFPTLGCNVLAVRPGVLIMAEGNPLTQVALEAAGCEVHTYPAAEIGINGSGGPTCMSRPILRAS
;
A
#
# COMPACT_ATOMS: atom_id res chain seq x y z
N MET A 1 3.10 -17.11 11.96
CA MET A 1 3.96 -15.99 11.52
C MET A 1 5.09 -15.72 12.52
N GLU A 2 4.81 -15.58 13.81
CA GLU A 2 5.82 -15.30 14.86
C GLU A 2 6.96 -16.32 14.91
N ALA A 3 6.68 -17.63 14.80
CA ALA A 3 7.72 -18.66 14.77
C ALA A 3 8.70 -18.46 13.61
N TRP A 4 8.17 -18.16 12.41
CA TRP A 4 8.98 -17.91 11.22
C TRP A 4 9.82 -16.64 11.34
N THR A 5 9.27 -15.54 11.86
CA THR A 5 10.03 -14.30 12.07
C THR A 5 11.17 -14.49 13.09
N SER A 6 10.93 -15.25 14.15
CA SER A 6 11.96 -15.62 15.13
C SER A 6 13.09 -16.45 14.52
N GLU A 7 12.75 -17.43 13.69
CA GLU A 7 13.75 -18.26 12.97
C GLU A 7 14.58 -17.46 11.98
N THR A 8 14.01 -16.40 11.38
CA THR A 8 14.72 -15.51 10.45
C THR A 8 15.45 -14.34 11.12
N GLY A 9 15.44 -14.29 12.45
CA GLY A 9 16.11 -13.23 13.22
C GLY A 9 15.40 -11.88 13.21
N ILE A 10 14.12 -11.84 12.82
CA ILE A 10 13.30 -10.63 12.83
C ILE A 10 12.63 -10.51 14.21
N PRO A 11 12.94 -9.47 14.99
CA PRO A 11 12.37 -9.33 16.34
C PRO A 11 10.88 -8.98 16.26
N THR A 12 10.08 -9.59 17.12
CA THR A 12 8.70 -9.15 17.38
C THR A 12 8.74 -8.03 18.40
N ILE A 13 8.34 -6.81 18.01
CA ILE A 13 8.33 -5.63 18.87
C ILE A 13 7.05 -5.47 19.69
N GLY A 14 5.98 -6.19 19.31
CA GLY A 14 4.70 -6.15 20.02
C GLY A 14 3.61 -6.95 19.30
N ARG A 15 2.43 -6.91 19.87
CA ARG A 15 1.22 -7.56 19.35
C ARG A 15 0.05 -6.60 19.39
N ILE A 16 -0.89 -6.78 18.46
CA ILE A 16 -2.19 -6.11 18.51
C ILE A 16 -3.16 -7.03 19.26
N GLU A 17 -3.65 -6.54 20.39
CA GLU A 17 -4.54 -7.29 21.28
C GLU A 17 -6.00 -6.89 21.04
N ALA A 18 -6.92 -7.81 21.26
CA ALA A 18 -8.35 -7.54 21.17
C ALA A 18 -8.76 -6.38 22.11
N PRO A 19 -9.68 -5.50 21.71
CA PRO A 19 -10.49 -5.54 20.49
C PRO A 19 -9.81 -4.96 19.23
N GLY A 20 -8.52 -4.63 19.28
CA GLY A 20 -7.77 -4.09 18.15
C GLY A 20 -7.65 -5.08 17.00
N THR A 21 -7.82 -4.60 15.78
CA THR A 21 -7.59 -5.34 14.53
C THR A 21 -6.79 -4.49 13.56
N ILE A 22 -5.82 -5.10 12.88
CA ILE A 22 -5.00 -4.47 11.82
C ILE A 22 -4.77 -5.47 10.70
N GLU A 23 -4.94 -5.03 9.47
CA GLU A 23 -4.46 -5.75 8.29
C GLU A 23 -3.26 -5.04 7.66
N GLY A 24 -2.27 -5.82 7.24
CA GLY A 24 -1.03 -5.27 6.70
C GLY A 24 -1.21 -4.45 5.42
N GLY A 25 -2.25 -4.73 4.62
CA GLY A 25 -2.61 -3.95 3.44
C GLY A 25 -3.13 -2.54 3.74
N ASP A 26 -3.50 -2.28 4.98
CA ASP A 26 -3.96 -0.96 5.45
C ASP A 26 -2.82 -0.11 6.03
N THR A 27 -1.58 -0.57 5.96
CA THR A 27 -0.45 0.13 6.57
C THR A 27 0.72 0.29 5.61
N PHE A 28 1.27 1.49 5.50
CA PHE A 28 2.52 1.73 4.79
C PHE A 28 3.27 2.94 5.35
N TRP A 29 4.59 2.90 5.25
CA TRP A 29 5.43 4.05 5.53
C TRP A 29 5.48 4.96 4.29
N LEU A 30 4.95 6.18 4.42
CA LEU A 30 5.04 7.20 3.37
C LEU A 30 6.43 7.85 3.37
N ARG A 31 7.01 8.00 4.56
CA ARG A 31 8.39 8.42 4.84
C ARG A 31 8.92 7.62 6.03
N PRO A 32 10.23 7.58 6.27
CA PRO A 32 10.81 6.78 7.37
C PRO A 32 10.17 7.00 8.75
N GLU A 33 9.64 8.21 9.01
CA GLU A 33 9.04 8.57 10.30
C GLU A 33 7.52 8.80 10.23
N LEU A 34 6.89 8.58 9.06
CA LEU A 34 5.47 8.83 8.83
C LEU A 34 4.76 7.57 8.37
N LEU A 35 4.02 6.94 9.28
CA LEU A 35 3.19 5.78 9.02
C LEU A 35 1.76 6.22 8.66
N CYS A 36 1.25 5.74 7.52
CA CYS A 36 -0.13 5.88 7.11
C CYS A 36 -0.91 4.60 7.43
N ILE A 37 -2.10 4.75 8.03
CA ILE A 37 -3.00 3.65 8.37
C ILE A 37 -4.38 3.92 7.78
N GLY A 38 -4.91 2.98 7.01
CA GLY A 38 -6.30 2.98 6.55
C GLY A 38 -7.22 2.36 7.58
N ARG A 39 -8.24 3.10 8.02
CA ARG A 39 -9.28 2.57 8.91
C ARG A 39 -10.44 2.02 8.09
N SER A 40 -10.84 0.79 8.39
CA SER A 40 -11.93 0.08 7.73
C SER A 40 -12.66 -0.84 8.72
N LEU A 41 -13.53 -1.73 8.22
CA LEU A 41 -14.11 -2.79 9.06
C LEU A 41 -13.07 -3.85 9.48
N ARG A 42 -11.91 -3.93 8.80
CA ARG A 42 -10.84 -4.90 9.07
C ARG A 42 -9.70 -4.31 9.90
N THR A 43 -9.52 -3.01 9.83
CA THR A 43 -8.55 -2.24 10.62
C THR A 43 -9.29 -1.19 11.42
N ASN A 44 -9.37 -1.36 12.75
CA ASN A 44 -10.14 -0.48 13.60
C ASN A 44 -9.28 0.51 14.39
N ASP A 45 -9.92 1.51 15.03
CA ASP A 45 -9.25 2.52 15.85
C ASP A 45 -8.37 1.92 16.95
N ALA A 46 -8.84 0.86 17.61
CA ALA A 46 -8.11 0.25 18.70
C ALA A 46 -6.80 -0.39 18.21
N GLY A 47 -6.84 -1.05 17.03
CA GLY A 47 -5.65 -1.61 16.41
C GLY A 47 -4.71 -0.53 15.89
N ALA A 48 -5.24 0.50 15.24
CA ALA A 48 -4.44 1.60 14.73
C ALA A 48 -3.67 2.33 15.84
N ARG A 49 -4.30 2.59 17.00
CA ARG A 49 -3.65 3.20 18.17
C ARG A 49 -2.57 2.31 18.76
N GLN A 50 -2.85 1.02 18.93
CA GLN A 50 -1.84 0.07 19.44
C GLN A 50 -0.63 0.00 18.51
N LEU A 51 -0.85 0.00 17.18
CA LEU A 51 0.26 0.01 16.23
C LEU A 51 1.06 1.32 16.32
N ALA A 52 0.39 2.47 16.44
CA ALA A 52 1.04 3.76 16.62
C ALA A 52 1.94 3.78 17.87
N ASP A 53 1.44 3.25 19.00
CA ASP A 53 2.19 3.16 20.26
C ASP A 53 3.41 2.23 20.13
N LEU A 54 3.29 1.15 19.34
CA LEU A 54 4.38 0.19 19.14
C LEU A 54 5.50 0.71 18.24
N VAL A 55 5.15 1.45 17.17
CA VAL A 55 6.15 1.88 16.18
C VAL A 55 6.78 3.22 16.52
N GLY A 56 6.08 4.06 17.29
CA GLY A 56 6.48 5.45 17.52
C GLY A 56 6.45 6.31 16.23
N GLY A 57 6.87 7.55 16.33
CA GLY A 57 6.89 8.47 15.20
C GLY A 57 5.51 9.07 14.87
N GLU A 58 5.40 9.69 13.70
CA GLU A 58 4.16 10.31 13.23
C GLU A 58 3.26 9.25 12.59
N VAL A 59 2.00 9.21 13.00
CA VAL A 59 0.98 8.30 12.44
C VAL A 59 -0.21 9.11 11.94
N ARG A 60 -0.61 8.85 10.70
CA ARG A 60 -1.83 9.42 10.09
C ARG A 60 -2.82 8.31 9.80
N ILE A 61 -4.06 8.49 10.28
CA ILE A 61 -5.15 7.53 10.10
C ILE A 61 -6.17 8.13 9.13
N PHE A 62 -6.55 7.35 8.12
CA PHE A 62 -7.48 7.75 7.06
C PHE A 62 -8.65 6.78 6.99
N ASP A 63 -9.87 7.31 6.92
CA ASP A 63 -11.05 6.48 6.70
C ASP A 63 -11.11 6.01 5.24
N LEU A 64 -11.13 4.69 5.06
CA LEU A 64 -11.32 4.09 3.75
C LEU A 64 -12.80 4.08 3.34
N PRO A 65 -13.10 4.27 2.06
CA PRO A 65 -14.49 4.23 1.59
C PRO A 65 -15.07 2.82 1.71
N TYR A 66 -16.38 2.76 1.98
CA TYR A 66 -17.15 1.51 2.09
C TYR A 66 -17.49 0.88 0.71
N TRP A 67 -16.94 1.34 -0.32
CA TRP A 67 -17.06 1.00 -1.76
C TRP A 67 -18.27 0.10 -2.12
N ARG A 68 -18.08 -1.22 -2.27
CA ARG A 68 -19.10 -2.20 -2.68
C ARG A 68 -19.60 -3.10 -1.55
N GLY A 69 -19.40 -2.69 -0.31
CA GLY A 69 -19.86 -3.42 0.86
C GLY A 69 -18.79 -4.32 1.50
N PRO A 70 -19.18 -5.09 2.54
CA PRO A 70 -18.22 -5.80 3.39
C PRO A 70 -17.39 -6.85 2.67
N ALA A 71 -17.88 -7.39 1.56
CA ALA A 71 -17.19 -8.41 0.78
C ALA A 71 -16.11 -7.85 -0.17
N GLU A 72 -16.17 -6.55 -0.45
CA GLU A 72 -15.28 -5.88 -1.40
C GLU A 72 -14.62 -4.63 -0.80
N LEU A 73 -14.23 -4.71 0.46
CA LEU A 73 -13.49 -3.63 1.11
C LEU A 73 -12.10 -3.50 0.48
N VAL A 74 -11.73 -2.28 0.14
CA VAL A 74 -10.38 -1.97 -0.32
C VAL A 74 -9.43 -1.85 0.87
N HIS A 75 -8.18 -2.24 0.69
CA HIS A 75 -7.08 -1.86 1.57
C HIS A 75 -6.52 -0.49 1.15
N LEU A 76 -5.83 0.18 2.05
CA LEU A 76 -5.14 1.42 1.73
C LEU A 76 -4.14 1.22 0.58
N LEU A 77 -3.38 0.13 0.58
CA LEU A 77 -2.46 -0.24 -0.50
C LEU A 77 -3.14 -0.71 -1.80
N SER A 78 -4.46 -0.77 -1.85
CA SER A 78 -5.19 -0.97 -3.11
C SER A 78 -5.35 0.34 -3.89
N VAL A 79 -5.27 1.49 -3.20
CA VAL A 79 -5.56 2.82 -3.78
C VAL A 79 -4.35 3.75 -3.82
N ILE A 80 -3.24 3.32 -3.23
CA ILE A 80 -1.94 4.02 -3.30
C ILE A 80 -0.79 3.02 -3.26
N SER A 81 0.23 3.26 -4.08
CA SER A 81 1.53 2.58 -4.00
C SER A 81 2.65 3.61 -4.02
N PRO A 82 3.39 3.82 -2.93
CA PRO A 82 4.59 4.64 -2.92
C PRO A 82 5.68 4.05 -3.83
N VAL A 83 6.29 4.88 -4.65
CA VAL A 83 7.28 4.50 -5.68
C VAL A 83 8.67 5.00 -5.33
N THR A 84 8.74 6.28 -4.95
CA THR A 84 9.93 6.95 -4.44
C THR A 84 9.52 7.88 -3.28
N ASP A 85 10.45 8.60 -2.69
CA ASP A 85 10.14 9.57 -1.63
C ASP A 85 9.25 10.74 -2.11
N ASP A 86 9.20 10.99 -3.43
CA ASP A 86 8.46 12.09 -4.05
C ASP A 86 7.45 11.65 -5.13
N LEU A 87 7.20 10.35 -5.28
CA LEU A 87 6.30 9.81 -6.30
C LEU A 87 5.46 8.67 -5.76
N ALA A 88 4.15 8.70 -6.02
CA ALA A 88 3.22 7.61 -5.73
C ALA A 88 2.26 7.35 -6.90
N VAL A 89 1.86 6.10 -7.08
CA VAL A 89 0.73 5.73 -7.92
C VAL A 89 -0.53 5.78 -7.09
N VAL A 90 -1.60 6.39 -7.60
CA VAL A 90 -2.86 6.58 -6.85
C VAL A 90 -4.08 6.31 -7.70
N TYR A 91 -5.17 5.88 -7.04
CA TYR A 91 -6.50 5.80 -7.64
C TYR A 91 -7.47 6.75 -6.91
N PRO A 92 -7.62 8.00 -7.37
CA PRO A 92 -8.36 9.06 -6.67
C PRO A 92 -9.81 8.73 -6.33
N PRO A 93 -10.60 7.99 -7.15
CA PRO A 93 -12.00 7.71 -6.82
C PRO A 93 -12.22 7.00 -5.47
N LEU A 94 -11.22 6.28 -4.96
CA LEU A 94 -11.28 5.57 -3.68
C LEU A 94 -10.23 6.03 -2.67
N LEU A 95 -9.40 7.01 -3.04
CA LEU A 95 -8.36 7.54 -2.17
C LEU A 95 -8.99 8.45 -1.09
N PRO A 96 -8.69 8.28 0.20
CA PRO A 96 -9.15 9.20 1.24
C PRO A 96 -8.72 10.64 0.96
N ALA A 97 -9.65 11.61 1.09
CA ALA A 97 -9.37 13.02 0.81
C ALA A 97 -8.20 13.56 1.65
N GLY A 98 -8.14 13.21 2.94
CA GLY A 98 -7.03 13.63 3.80
C GLY A 98 -5.68 13.05 3.39
N LEU A 99 -5.65 11.86 2.74
CA LEU A 99 -4.39 11.33 2.19
C LEU A 99 -3.98 12.10 0.94
N TRP A 100 -4.93 12.48 0.07
CA TRP A 100 -4.66 13.35 -1.08
C TRP A 100 -4.08 14.70 -0.65
N GLU A 101 -4.66 15.31 0.39
CA GLU A 101 -4.17 16.55 0.98
C GLU A 101 -2.74 16.39 1.50
N LEU A 102 -2.48 15.32 2.27
CA LEU A 102 -1.14 15.01 2.79
C LEU A 102 -0.10 14.84 1.66
N LEU A 103 -0.44 14.12 0.59
CA LEU A 103 0.47 13.97 -0.57
C LEU A 103 0.80 15.34 -1.18
N SER A 104 -0.20 16.22 -1.28
CA SER A 104 -0.03 17.59 -1.81
C SER A 104 0.85 18.45 -0.89
N GLU A 105 0.61 18.42 0.42
CA GLU A 105 1.41 19.14 1.44
C GLU A 105 2.88 18.70 1.42
N LEU A 106 3.12 17.42 1.23
CA LEU A 106 4.46 16.84 1.16
C LEU A 106 5.11 16.95 -0.22
N HIS A 107 4.42 17.58 -1.19
CA HIS A 107 4.86 17.73 -2.60
C HIS A 107 5.19 16.39 -3.28
N ILE A 108 4.44 15.32 -2.93
CA ILE A 108 4.56 14.02 -3.57
C ILE A 108 3.79 14.06 -4.89
N ARG A 109 4.50 13.87 -5.99
CA ARG A 109 3.92 13.74 -7.33
C ARG A 109 3.08 12.48 -7.42
N THR A 110 1.99 12.51 -8.17
CA THR A 110 1.10 11.36 -8.31
C THR A 110 0.93 10.94 -9.76
N ILE A 111 0.98 9.63 -10.00
CA ILE A 111 0.52 9.01 -11.24
C ILE A 111 -0.87 8.45 -10.98
N VAL A 112 -1.84 8.98 -11.71
CA VAL A 112 -3.24 8.57 -11.59
C VAL A 112 -3.50 7.35 -12.45
N VAL A 113 -4.01 6.28 -11.83
CA VAL A 113 -4.41 5.06 -12.52
C VAL A 113 -5.75 5.30 -13.22
N PRO A 114 -5.86 4.98 -14.52
CA PRO A 114 -7.15 5.01 -15.23
C PRO A 114 -8.17 4.02 -14.66
N ASP A 115 -9.46 4.35 -14.78
CA ASP A 115 -10.56 3.51 -14.29
C ASP A 115 -10.52 2.08 -14.86
N ASP A 116 -10.10 1.93 -16.12
CA ASP A 116 -9.98 0.64 -16.80
C ASP A 116 -8.83 -0.23 -16.27
N GLU A 117 -7.80 0.40 -15.71
CA GLU A 117 -6.61 -0.28 -15.17
C GLU A 117 -6.69 -0.54 -13.66
N PHE A 118 -7.65 0.04 -12.95
CA PHE A 118 -7.83 -0.24 -11.53
C PHE A 118 -8.26 -1.69 -11.26
N PRO A 119 -9.23 -2.29 -11.99
CA PRO A 119 -9.61 -3.70 -11.81
C PRO A 119 -8.50 -4.69 -12.18
N THR A 120 -7.56 -4.28 -13.02
CA THR A 120 -6.41 -5.10 -13.45
C THR A 120 -5.15 -4.86 -12.62
N LEU A 121 -5.32 -4.29 -11.42
CA LEU A 121 -4.26 -4.06 -10.43
C LEU A 121 -3.26 -2.95 -10.83
N GLY A 122 -3.65 -2.00 -11.67
CA GLY A 122 -2.80 -0.88 -12.09
C GLY A 122 -2.28 -0.04 -10.93
N CYS A 123 -3.04 0.07 -9.83
CA CYS A 123 -2.60 0.78 -8.63
C CYS A 123 -1.71 -0.07 -7.70
N ASN A 124 -1.61 -1.39 -7.92
CA ASN A 124 -0.83 -2.29 -7.07
C ASN A 124 0.59 -2.46 -7.61
N VAL A 125 1.46 -1.51 -7.30
CA VAL A 125 2.84 -1.44 -7.78
C VAL A 125 3.80 -1.65 -6.62
N LEU A 126 4.66 -2.66 -6.71
CA LEU A 126 5.68 -2.94 -5.71
C LEU A 126 6.99 -2.26 -6.08
N ALA A 127 7.43 -1.29 -5.29
CA ALA A 127 8.78 -0.77 -5.37
C ALA A 127 9.74 -1.72 -4.64
N VAL A 128 10.60 -2.43 -5.38
CA VAL A 128 11.66 -3.28 -4.80
C VAL A 128 12.83 -2.46 -4.28
N ARG A 129 13.03 -1.29 -4.88
CA ARG A 129 13.86 -0.17 -4.43
C ARG A 129 13.31 1.11 -5.06
N PRO A 130 13.70 2.32 -4.62
CA PRO A 130 13.21 3.56 -5.21
C PRO A 130 13.35 3.57 -6.73
N GLY A 131 12.23 3.76 -7.45
CA GLY A 131 12.17 3.82 -8.91
C GLY A 131 12.34 2.50 -9.66
N VAL A 132 12.50 1.34 -9.00
CA VAL A 132 12.50 0.00 -9.62
C VAL A 132 11.30 -0.79 -9.17
N LEU A 133 10.42 -1.11 -10.10
CA LEU A 133 9.04 -1.48 -9.84
C LEU A 133 8.67 -2.83 -10.44
N ILE A 134 7.75 -3.52 -9.75
CA ILE A 134 7.06 -4.70 -10.27
C ILE A 134 5.57 -4.40 -10.30
N MET A 135 4.90 -4.65 -11.44
CA MET A 135 3.45 -4.49 -11.58
C MET A 135 2.85 -5.57 -12.48
N ALA A 136 1.54 -5.74 -12.38
CA ALA A 136 0.80 -6.67 -13.25
C ALA A 136 0.81 -6.20 -14.70
N GLU A 137 0.94 -7.12 -15.66
CA GLU A 137 0.66 -6.87 -17.07
C GLU A 137 -0.78 -6.42 -17.29
N GLY A 138 -1.05 -5.75 -18.43
CA GLY A 138 -2.38 -5.29 -18.79
C GLY A 138 -2.72 -3.89 -18.30
N ASN A 139 -1.73 -3.14 -17.82
CA ASN A 139 -1.87 -1.77 -17.33
C ASN A 139 -0.94 -0.80 -18.10
N PRO A 140 -1.09 -0.69 -19.45
CA PRO A 140 -0.11 0.00 -20.29
C PRO A 140 -0.02 1.51 -20.05
N LEU A 141 -1.12 2.17 -19.68
CA LEU A 141 -1.10 3.61 -19.45
C LEU A 141 -0.37 3.96 -18.14
N THR A 142 -0.61 3.19 -17.09
CA THR A 142 0.12 3.33 -15.81
C THR A 142 1.59 3.01 -16.00
N GLN A 143 1.93 1.94 -16.73
CA GLN A 143 3.31 1.57 -17.04
C GLN A 143 4.04 2.70 -17.77
N VAL A 144 3.47 3.21 -18.87
CA VAL A 144 4.07 4.31 -19.65
C VAL A 144 4.27 5.57 -18.80
N ALA A 145 3.31 5.89 -17.93
CA ALA A 145 3.43 7.05 -17.03
C ALA A 145 4.56 6.88 -16.01
N LEU A 146 4.75 5.67 -15.48
CA LEU A 146 5.87 5.35 -14.57
C LEU A 146 7.22 5.43 -15.28
N GLU A 147 7.34 4.85 -16.47
CA GLU A 147 8.55 4.91 -17.30
C GLU A 147 8.89 6.36 -17.69
N ALA A 148 7.88 7.17 -18.05
CA ALA A 148 8.05 8.60 -18.34
C ALA A 148 8.47 9.40 -17.10
N ALA A 149 8.11 8.95 -15.90
CA ALA A 149 8.57 9.54 -14.64
C ALA A 149 9.99 9.10 -14.24
N GLY A 150 10.65 8.26 -15.06
CA GLY A 150 12.02 7.79 -14.86
C GLY A 150 12.15 6.47 -14.10
N CYS A 151 11.06 5.73 -13.94
CA CYS A 151 11.09 4.43 -13.27
C CYS A 151 11.48 3.29 -14.23
N GLU A 152 12.17 2.30 -13.70
CA GLU A 152 12.39 0.99 -14.31
C GLU A 152 11.21 0.08 -13.95
N VAL A 153 10.42 -0.35 -14.92
CA VAL A 153 9.19 -1.12 -14.68
C VAL A 153 9.32 -2.53 -15.20
N HIS A 154 9.15 -3.52 -14.31
CA HIS A 154 9.07 -4.93 -14.64
C HIS A 154 7.63 -5.41 -14.52
N THR A 155 7.10 -6.04 -15.56
CA THR A 155 5.76 -6.59 -15.55
C THR A 155 5.78 -8.11 -15.40
N TYR A 156 4.68 -8.67 -14.89
CA TYR A 156 4.49 -10.11 -14.80
C TYR A 156 3.04 -10.50 -15.16
N PRO A 157 2.81 -11.71 -15.73
CA PRO A 157 1.47 -12.19 -16.01
C PRO A 157 0.72 -12.48 -14.72
N ALA A 158 -0.30 -11.67 -14.41
CA ALA A 158 -0.99 -11.67 -13.13
C ALA A 158 -2.32 -12.44 -13.12
N ALA A 159 -2.76 -12.99 -14.27
CA ALA A 159 -4.10 -13.53 -14.43
C ALA A 159 -4.45 -14.61 -13.39
N GLU A 160 -3.57 -15.58 -13.17
CA GLU A 160 -3.88 -16.77 -12.36
C GLU A 160 -3.82 -16.48 -10.85
N ILE A 161 -2.80 -15.81 -10.37
CA ILE A 161 -2.59 -15.58 -8.94
C ILE A 161 -3.11 -14.19 -8.55
N GLY A 162 -2.69 -13.16 -9.27
CA GLY A 162 -2.98 -11.78 -8.92
C GLY A 162 -4.46 -11.44 -9.09
N ILE A 163 -4.99 -11.55 -10.30
CA ILE A 163 -6.37 -11.13 -10.62
C ILE A 163 -7.37 -12.09 -10.02
N ASN A 164 -7.22 -13.40 -10.21
CA ASN A 164 -8.12 -14.39 -9.63
C ASN A 164 -8.07 -14.42 -8.10
N GLY A 165 -6.91 -14.13 -7.51
CA GLY A 165 -6.74 -14.03 -6.06
C GLY A 165 -7.04 -12.65 -5.48
N SER A 166 -7.42 -11.67 -6.32
CA SER A 166 -7.71 -10.29 -5.92
C SER A 166 -6.56 -9.62 -5.15
N GLY A 167 -5.31 -9.92 -5.53
CA GLY A 167 -4.12 -9.38 -4.86
C GLY A 167 -2.91 -9.26 -5.77
N GLY A 168 -2.31 -8.09 -5.82
CA GLY A 168 -1.12 -7.79 -6.60
C GLY A 168 0.20 -8.03 -5.84
N PRO A 169 1.33 -7.59 -6.38
CA PRO A 169 2.65 -7.86 -5.81
C PRO A 169 2.83 -7.28 -4.41
N THR A 170 2.20 -6.16 -4.07
CA THR A 170 2.25 -5.61 -2.70
C THR A 170 1.47 -6.47 -1.71
N CYS A 171 0.39 -7.13 -2.14
CA CYS A 171 -0.41 -8.01 -1.30
C CYS A 171 0.30 -9.33 -0.98
N MET A 172 1.14 -9.80 -1.91
CA MET A 172 1.85 -11.08 -1.82
C MET A 172 3.25 -10.97 -1.22
N SER A 173 3.70 -9.77 -0.88
CA SER A 173 5.04 -9.52 -0.36
C SER A 173 5.02 -8.59 0.84
N ARG A 174 6.05 -8.71 1.67
CA ARG A 174 6.32 -7.77 2.75
C ARG A 174 7.82 -7.56 2.83
N PRO A 175 8.33 -6.40 2.42
CA PRO A 175 9.75 -6.11 2.51
C PRO A 175 10.22 -6.15 3.96
N ILE A 176 11.32 -6.85 4.22
CA ILE A 176 11.96 -6.92 5.54
C ILE A 176 13.02 -5.82 5.64
N LEU A 177 13.76 -5.62 4.56
CA LEU A 177 14.78 -4.58 4.45
C LEU A 177 14.70 -3.97 3.05
N ARG A 178 14.77 -2.66 2.98
CA ARG A 178 14.91 -1.92 1.71
C ARG A 178 16.23 -1.18 1.72
N ALA A 179 16.93 -1.20 0.59
CA ALA A 179 18.05 -0.29 0.39
C ALA A 179 17.53 1.15 0.31
N SER A 180 18.20 2.04 1.00
CA SER A 180 17.99 3.50 0.91
C SER A 180 18.54 4.03 -0.41
#